data_2288fa8f569f8005f1b9a7af0d15f259
#
_entry.id   2288fa8f569f8005f1b9a7af0d15f259
#
_cell.length_a   1.000
_cell.length_b   1.000
_cell.length_c   1.000
_cell.angle_alpha   90.00
_cell.angle_beta   90.00
_cell.angle_gamma   90.00
#
_symmetry.space_group_name_H-M   'P 1'
#
loop_
_entity.id
_entity.type
_entity.pdbx_description
1 polymer ?
#
loop_
_entity_poly.entity_id
_entity_poly.type
_entity_poly.pdbx_seq_one_letter_code
_entity_poly.pdbx_strand_id
1 'polypeptide(L)'
;MENYMKNFYIILILFFSFTIYSCAKKNDSSSSSSTTELEGTWQTPCHLPEGGSYYRIKKITVSGTNWADRNEYYSDSSCATEYDLWLRTFGSLSIGDAIEVSGVSGHKFTMTLSENTYTPQTSGGVSWSNTNSYCGLTGWELNTAQDVAGKTCGAGTDPMLAIGVTGYGLYLLDGSKLFWEVSDSTSSTYPSRIRTGDNDTFTKQ
;
A
#
# COMPACT_ATOMS: atom_id res chain seq x y z
N MET A 1 40.35 -62.88 6.17
CA MET A 1 39.95 -61.60 6.75
C MET A 1 40.26 -60.43 5.81
N GLU A 2 41.24 -60.49 4.95
CA GLU A 2 41.68 -59.39 4.09
C GLU A 2 40.67 -59.03 2.98
N ASN A 3 39.90 -59.96 2.46
CA ASN A 3 38.90 -59.69 1.41
C ASN A 3 37.64 -59.04 1.90
N TYR A 4 37.28 -59.18 3.18
CA TYR A 4 36.09 -58.48 3.76
C TYR A 4 36.35 -56.99 3.97
N MET A 5 37.56 -56.61 4.34
CA MET A 5 37.87 -55.20 4.54
C MET A 5 37.94 -54.43 3.21
N LYS A 6 38.45 -55.05 2.12
CA LYS A 6 38.46 -54.39 0.80
C LYS A 6 37.06 -54.09 0.27
N ASN A 7 36.13 -55.03 0.44
CA ASN A 7 34.73 -54.85 0.00
C ASN A 7 34.00 -53.81 0.88
N PHE A 8 34.33 -53.72 2.16
CA PHE A 8 33.74 -52.73 3.05
C PHE A 8 34.16 -51.30 2.68
N TYR A 9 35.39 -51.07 2.31
CA TYR A 9 35.88 -49.78 1.83
C TYR A 9 35.28 -49.37 0.48
N ILE A 10 35.04 -50.30 -0.42
CA ILE A 10 34.42 -50.04 -1.71
C ILE A 10 32.91 -49.65 -1.50
N ILE A 11 32.22 -50.28 -0.60
CA ILE A 11 30.85 -49.95 -0.26
C ILE A 11 30.76 -48.62 0.44
N LEU A 12 31.68 -48.31 1.35
CA LEU A 12 31.75 -47.02 2.03
C LEU A 12 32.03 -45.85 1.09
N ILE A 13 32.91 -46.02 0.12
CA ILE A 13 33.20 -45.01 -0.91
C ILE A 13 32.01 -44.79 -1.84
N LEU A 14 31.25 -45.85 -2.17
CA LEU A 14 30.05 -45.71 -2.97
C LEU A 14 28.91 -45.00 -2.21
N PHE A 15 28.83 -45.15 -0.90
CA PHE A 15 27.85 -44.37 -0.09
C PHE A 15 28.21 -42.89 0.06
N PHE A 16 29.51 -42.56 0.08
CA PHE A 16 29.92 -41.15 0.18
C PHE A 16 29.82 -40.38 -1.15
N SER A 17 29.82 -41.10 -2.28
CA SER A 17 29.69 -40.45 -3.61
C SER A 17 28.24 -40.04 -3.97
N PHE A 18 27.23 -40.50 -3.22
CA PHE A 18 25.82 -40.12 -3.46
C PHE A 18 25.35 -38.89 -2.68
N THR A 19 26.14 -38.33 -1.76
CA THR A 19 25.73 -37.18 -0.94
C THR A 19 26.13 -35.81 -1.50
N ILE A 20 26.80 -35.74 -2.64
CA ILE A 20 27.21 -34.46 -3.25
C ILE A 20 26.45 -34.09 -4.53
N TYR A 21 25.33 -34.81 -4.82
CA TYR A 21 24.45 -34.47 -5.96
C TYR A 21 23.08 -34.00 -5.50
N SER A 22 23.04 -33.02 -4.58
CA SER A 22 21.79 -32.34 -4.23
C SER A 22 21.98 -30.87 -3.94
N CYS A 23 22.66 -30.20 -4.85
CA CYS A 23 22.53 -28.75 -5.03
C CYS A 23 22.49 -28.43 -6.52
N ALA A 24 21.66 -29.18 -7.28
CA ALA A 24 21.15 -28.65 -8.51
C ALA A 24 20.17 -27.53 -8.10
N LYS A 25 20.62 -26.30 -8.28
CA LYS A 25 19.80 -25.09 -8.22
C LYS A 25 18.63 -25.33 -9.19
N LYS A 26 17.50 -25.81 -8.67
CA LYS A 26 16.27 -25.85 -9.40
C LYS A 26 15.92 -24.41 -9.68
N ASN A 27 16.12 -23.97 -10.91
CA ASN A 27 15.45 -22.79 -11.42
C ASN A 27 13.97 -23.11 -11.49
N ASP A 28 13.30 -23.12 -10.34
CA ASP A 28 11.89 -22.93 -10.29
C ASP A 28 11.67 -21.49 -10.73
N SER A 29 11.33 -21.32 -12.01
CA SER A 29 10.55 -20.18 -12.48
C SER A 29 9.14 -20.30 -11.93
N SER A 30 9.00 -20.39 -10.61
CA SER A 30 7.82 -19.94 -9.93
C SER A 30 7.89 -18.43 -10.01
N SER A 31 6.93 -17.82 -10.66
CA SER A 31 6.60 -16.42 -10.46
C SER A 31 6.38 -16.23 -8.97
N SER A 32 7.45 -15.99 -8.22
CA SER A 32 7.35 -15.50 -6.87
C SER A 32 6.68 -14.13 -7.00
N SER A 33 5.40 -14.06 -6.66
CA SER A 33 4.85 -12.79 -6.20
C SER A 33 5.84 -12.34 -5.11
N SER A 34 6.64 -11.33 -5.42
CA SER A 34 7.60 -10.81 -4.45
C SER A 34 6.76 -10.16 -3.35
N THR A 35 6.50 -10.92 -2.28
CA THR A 35 5.91 -10.37 -1.08
C THR A 35 6.90 -9.35 -0.54
N THR A 36 6.48 -8.10 -0.48
CA THR A 36 7.29 -7.04 0.12
C THR A 36 7.11 -7.06 1.64
N GLU A 37 8.00 -6.43 2.36
CA GLU A 37 7.84 -6.18 3.81
C GLU A 37 6.57 -5.37 4.14
N LEU A 38 6.01 -4.70 3.12
CA LEU A 38 4.77 -3.93 3.21
C LEU A 38 3.50 -4.79 3.17
N GLU A 39 3.60 -6.08 2.84
CA GLU A 39 2.45 -6.97 2.69
C GLU A 39 1.53 -6.93 3.92
N GLY A 40 0.22 -6.82 3.68
CA GLY A 40 -0.82 -6.77 4.72
C GLY A 40 -1.54 -5.44 4.79
N THR A 41 -2.26 -5.24 5.90
CA THR A 41 -3.05 -4.04 6.15
C THR A 41 -2.41 -3.19 7.24
N TRP A 42 -2.37 -1.90 7.01
CA TRP A 42 -1.82 -0.88 7.88
C TRP A 42 -2.85 0.22 8.08
N GLN A 43 -3.01 0.74 9.30
CA GLN A 43 -3.95 1.82 9.53
C GLN A 43 -3.47 2.84 10.56
N THR A 44 -3.95 4.08 10.41
CA THR A 44 -3.76 5.14 11.41
C THR A 44 -4.77 4.98 12.54
N PRO A 45 -4.52 5.58 13.71
CA PRO A 45 -5.57 5.83 14.70
C PRO A 45 -6.70 6.67 14.09
N CYS A 46 -7.89 6.61 14.73
CA CYS A 46 -8.96 7.57 14.51
C CYS A 46 -8.49 8.96 14.91
N HIS A 47 -8.54 9.93 13.99
CA HIS A 47 -8.10 11.30 14.27
C HIS A 47 -8.93 12.33 13.50
N LEU A 48 -9.02 13.54 14.03
CA LEU A 48 -9.55 14.69 13.31
C LEU A 48 -8.39 15.36 12.54
N PRO A 49 -8.41 15.39 11.20
CA PRO A 49 -7.41 16.12 10.43
C PRO A 49 -7.43 17.61 10.76
N GLU A 50 -6.29 18.27 10.67
CA GLU A 50 -6.21 19.73 10.88
C GLU A 50 -7.14 20.45 9.90
N GLY A 51 -8.00 21.34 10.43
CA GLY A 51 -9.03 22.03 9.65
C GLY A 51 -10.17 21.16 9.13
N GLY A 52 -10.18 19.87 9.45
CA GLY A 52 -11.25 18.92 9.05
C GLY A 52 -12.50 19.02 9.92
N SER A 53 -13.64 18.64 9.33
CA SER A 53 -14.92 18.53 10.04
C SER A 53 -15.30 17.08 10.39
N TYR A 54 -14.60 16.11 9.85
CA TYR A 54 -14.85 14.69 10.02
C TYR A 54 -13.61 13.97 10.53
N TYR A 55 -13.81 13.00 11.42
CA TYR A 55 -12.77 12.09 11.86
C TYR A 55 -12.39 11.15 10.72
N ARG A 56 -11.17 10.65 10.74
CA ARG A 56 -10.66 9.81 9.65
C ARG A 56 -9.80 8.67 10.18
N ILE A 57 -9.94 7.51 9.56
CA ILE A 57 -8.97 6.43 9.56
C ILE A 57 -8.42 6.31 8.14
N LYS A 58 -7.09 6.34 8.01
CA LYS A 58 -6.43 5.97 6.75
C LYS A 58 -6.03 4.50 6.84
N LYS A 59 -6.33 3.72 5.80
CA LYS A 59 -5.91 2.33 5.68
C LYS A 59 -5.12 2.14 4.41
N ILE A 60 -4.05 1.36 4.50
CA ILE A 60 -3.27 0.89 3.37
C ILE A 60 -3.32 -0.62 3.39
N THR A 61 -3.66 -1.23 2.25
CA THR A 61 -3.55 -2.67 2.07
C THR A 61 -2.62 -2.93 0.90
N VAL A 62 -1.55 -3.69 1.15
CA VAL A 62 -0.59 -4.12 0.13
C VAL A 62 -0.75 -5.61 -0.08
N SER A 63 -0.90 -6.02 -1.34
CA SER A 63 -0.95 -7.43 -1.74
C SER A 63 -0.21 -7.61 -3.06
N GLY A 64 0.96 -8.22 -2.99
CA GLY A 64 1.89 -8.36 -4.11
C GLY A 64 2.30 -6.97 -4.63
N THR A 65 1.93 -6.66 -5.87
CA THR A 65 2.19 -5.35 -6.50
C THR A 65 1.01 -4.37 -6.42
N ASN A 66 -0.05 -4.73 -5.70
CA ASN A 66 -1.22 -3.88 -5.53
C ASN A 66 -1.13 -3.11 -4.21
N TRP A 67 -1.53 -1.85 -4.27
CA TRP A 67 -1.62 -0.95 -3.12
C TRP A 67 -3.00 -0.31 -3.11
N ALA A 68 -3.78 -0.50 -2.06
CA ALA A 68 -5.04 0.19 -1.86
C ALA A 68 -4.88 1.21 -0.72
N ASP A 69 -5.17 2.48 -1.00
CA ASP A 69 -5.20 3.58 -0.05
C ASP A 69 -6.66 3.99 0.17
N ARG A 70 -7.13 3.76 1.38
CA ARG A 70 -8.52 3.96 1.77
C ARG A 70 -8.60 5.00 2.88
N ASN A 71 -9.33 6.07 2.63
CA ASN A 71 -9.65 7.09 3.63
C ASN A 71 -11.12 6.91 4.03
N GLU A 72 -11.35 6.47 5.24
CA GLU A 72 -12.67 6.30 5.83
C GLU A 72 -12.97 7.50 6.72
N TYR A 73 -14.08 8.19 6.44
CA TYR A 73 -14.49 9.37 7.17
C TYR A 73 -15.65 9.02 8.11
N TYR A 74 -15.64 9.63 9.30
CA TYR A 74 -16.56 9.35 10.38
C TYR A 74 -17.11 10.64 10.98
N SER A 75 -18.36 10.61 11.44
CA SER A 75 -19.00 11.76 12.07
C SER A 75 -18.68 11.90 13.56
N ASP A 76 -18.03 10.91 14.17
CA ASP A 76 -17.74 10.88 15.60
C ASP A 76 -16.28 10.57 15.92
N SER A 77 -15.84 10.95 17.12
CA SER A 77 -14.45 10.83 17.58
C SER A 77 -13.99 9.39 17.89
N SER A 78 -14.91 8.45 17.94
CA SER A 78 -14.59 7.03 18.11
C SER A 78 -14.46 6.30 16.77
N CYS A 79 -14.71 6.99 15.64
CA CYS A 79 -14.77 6.40 14.32
C CYS A 79 -15.70 5.18 14.24
N ALA A 80 -16.89 5.30 14.85
CA ALA A 80 -17.89 4.24 14.86
C ALA A 80 -19.01 4.48 13.82
N THR A 81 -19.27 5.74 13.46
CA THR A 81 -20.32 6.11 12.52
C THR A 81 -19.68 6.59 11.20
N GLU A 82 -19.62 5.67 10.24
CA GLU A 82 -19.09 5.97 8.90
C GLU A 82 -19.92 7.09 8.24
N TYR A 83 -19.23 7.96 7.51
CA TYR A 83 -19.83 9.07 6.77
C TYR A 83 -19.59 8.94 5.27
N ASP A 84 -18.34 8.85 4.86
CA ASP A 84 -17.92 8.71 3.48
C ASP A 84 -16.67 7.85 3.37
N LEU A 85 -16.43 7.33 2.17
CA LEU A 85 -15.24 6.56 1.81
C LEU A 85 -14.60 7.11 0.55
N TRP A 86 -13.30 7.35 0.59
CA TRP A 86 -12.48 7.60 -0.59
C TRP A 86 -11.46 6.47 -0.75
N LEU A 87 -11.49 5.80 -1.88
CA LEU A 87 -10.60 4.68 -2.22
C LEU A 87 -9.76 5.01 -3.44
N ARG A 88 -8.46 4.77 -3.34
CA ARG A 88 -7.51 4.73 -4.45
C ARG A 88 -6.85 3.37 -4.50
N THR A 89 -6.84 2.76 -5.67
CA THR A 89 -6.11 1.51 -5.90
C THR A 89 -4.98 1.78 -6.89
N PHE A 90 -3.81 1.31 -6.55
CA PHE A 90 -2.62 1.40 -7.38
C PHE A 90 -2.14 -0.02 -7.69
N GLY A 91 -1.68 -0.20 -8.91
CA GLY A 91 -0.95 -1.39 -9.34
C GLY A 91 0.53 -1.09 -9.56
N SER A 92 1.25 -2.12 -9.97
CA SER A 92 2.67 -1.99 -10.35
C SER A 92 3.55 -1.39 -9.24
N LEU A 93 3.22 -1.68 -7.96
CA LEU A 93 4.10 -1.29 -6.86
C LEU A 93 5.49 -1.85 -7.10
N SER A 94 6.49 -0.99 -7.13
CA SER A 94 7.89 -1.33 -7.28
C SER A 94 8.68 -0.65 -6.16
N ILE A 95 9.40 -1.46 -5.38
CA ILE A 95 10.30 -0.98 -4.35
C ILE A 95 11.66 -0.72 -5.00
N GLY A 96 12.18 0.47 -4.79
CA GLY A 96 13.45 0.93 -5.29
C GLY A 96 14.55 0.94 -4.23
N ASP A 97 15.56 1.79 -4.47
CA ASP A 97 16.74 1.87 -3.62
C ASP A 97 16.43 2.30 -2.19
N ALA A 98 17.23 1.81 -1.26
CA ALA A 98 17.27 2.31 0.09
C ALA A 98 17.72 3.79 0.11
N ILE A 99 17.18 4.57 1.02
CA ILE A 99 17.48 5.98 1.20
C ILE A 99 17.49 6.33 2.69
N GLU A 100 18.38 7.22 3.07
CA GLU A 100 18.38 7.85 4.40
C GLU A 100 17.48 9.08 4.40
N VAL A 101 16.48 9.09 5.28
CA VAL A 101 15.57 10.24 5.48
C VAL A 101 15.61 10.64 6.94
N SER A 102 16.17 11.82 7.23
CA SER A 102 16.31 12.34 8.59
C SER A 102 17.02 11.38 9.56
N GLY A 103 18.01 10.62 9.06
CA GLY A 103 18.78 9.65 9.86
C GLY A 103 18.08 8.30 10.05
N VAL A 104 17.02 8.03 9.32
CA VAL A 104 16.32 6.74 9.33
C VAL A 104 16.33 6.13 7.93
N SER A 105 16.67 4.85 7.85
CA SER A 105 16.68 4.11 6.57
C SER A 105 15.25 3.82 6.10
N GLY A 106 14.95 4.22 4.88
CA GLY A 106 13.69 3.94 4.20
C GLY A 106 13.94 3.45 2.78
N HIS A 107 12.89 3.36 2.00
CA HIS A 107 12.94 2.95 0.59
C HIS A 107 12.13 3.89 -0.30
N LYS A 108 12.62 4.05 -1.52
CA LYS A 108 11.83 4.61 -2.61
C LYS A 108 10.81 3.58 -3.08
N PHE A 109 9.68 4.05 -3.58
CA PHE A 109 8.73 3.20 -4.31
C PHE A 109 8.04 3.98 -5.43
N THR A 110 7.53 3.25 -6.39
CA THR A 110 6.63 3.78 -7.42
C THR A 110 5.39 2.91 -7.49
N MET A 111 4.27 3.50 -7.88
CA MET A 111 3.00 2.81 -8.10
C MET A 111 2.17 3.56 -9.14
N THR A 112 1.30 2.87 -9.85
CA THR A 112 0.47 3.46 -10.91
C THR A 112 -1.00 3.39 -10.52
N LEU A 113 -1.70 4.52 -10.56
CA LEU A 113 -3.12 4.59 -10.20
C LEU A 113 -3.97 3.80 -11.18
N SER A 114 -4.78 2.88 -10.68
CA SER A 114 -5.72 2.05 -11.45
C SER A 114 -7.18 2.32 -11.12
N GLU A 115 -7.47 2.93 -9.94
CA GLU A 115 -8.81 3.27 -9.50
C GLU A 115 -8.76 4.49 -8.57
N ASN A 116 -9.77 5.37 -8.66
CA ASN A 116 -9.97 6.48 -7.73
C ASN A 116 -11.46 6.73 -7.59
N THR A 117 -12.04 6.29 -6.49
CA THR A 117 -13.49 6.33 -6.26
C THR A 117 -13.84 7.03 -4.96
N TYR A 118 -15.04 7.62 -4.95
CA TYR A 118 -15.65 8.18 -3.75
C TYR A 118 -17.03 7.56 -3.56
N THR A 119 -17.40 7.27 -2.31
CA THR A 119 -18.63 6.56 -1.93
C THR A 119 -19.29 7.25 -0.73
N PRO A 120 -20.41 7.94 -0.89
CA PRO A 120 -21.18 8.45 0.25
C PRO A 120 -21.83 7.28 1.01
N GLN A 121 -21.60 7.22 2.33
CA GLN A 121 -22.04 6.12 3.19
C GLN A 121 -23.22 6.50 4.09
N THR A 122 -23.70 7.74 3.95
CA THR A 122 -24.88 8.25 4.66
C THR A 122 -25.82 9.01 3.72
N SER A 123 -27.09 9.11 4.09
CA SER A 123 -28.05 9.95 3.36
C SER A 123 -27.65 11.43 3.36
N GLY A 124 -26.99 11.89 4.42
CA GLY A 124 -26.40 13.23 4.50
C GLY A 124 -25.28 13.43 3.47
N GLY A 125 -24.35 12.47 3.35
CA GLY A 125 -23.30 12.47 2.35
C GLY A 125 -23.86 12.46 0.92
N VAL A 126 -24.85 11.63 0.64
CA VAL A 126 -25.56 11.60 -0.66
C VAL A 126 -26.17 12.96 -0.98
N SER A 127 -26.93 13.54 -0.04
CA SER A 127 -27.57 14.84 -0.23
C SER A 127 -26.55 15.94 -0.48
N TRP A 128 -25.49 15.98 0.31
CA TRP A 128 -24.41 16.96 0.15
C TRP A 128 -23.71 16.81 -1.20
N SER A 129 -23.35 15.59 -1.60
CA SER A 129 -22.65 15.33 -2.85
C SER A 129 -23.48 15.72 -4.07
N ASN A 130 -24.80 15.43 -4.07
CA ASN A 130 -25.72 15.81 -5.14
C ASN A 130 -25.94 17.31 -5.19
N THR A 131 -26.18 17.96 -4.03
CA THR A 131 -26.42 19.41 -3.96
C THR A 131 -25.22 20.22 -4.45
N ASN A 132 -24.00 19.76 -4.13
CA ASN A 132 -22.77 20.44 -4.51
C ASN A 132 -22.18 19.95 -5.83
N SER A 133 -22.83 19.02 -6.53
CA SER A 133 -22.28 18.38 -7.73
C SER A 133 -20.84 17.96 -7.51
N TYR A 134 -20.60 17.21 -6.43
CA TYR A 134 -19.25 16.87 -5.98
C TYR A 134 -18.42 16.23 -7.10
N CYS A 135 -17.20 16.69 -7.31
CA CYS A 135 -16.34 16.32 -8.44
C CYS A 135 -16.97 16.57 -9.82
N GLY A 136 -17.92 17.50 -9.95
CA GLY A 136 -18.68 17.73 -11.17
C GLY A 136 -19.67 16.61 -11.51
N LEU A 137 -19.99 15.74 -10.55
CA LEU A 137 -20.87 14.59 -10.72
C LEU A 137 -22.21 14.83 -10.01
N THR A 138 -23.24 14.16 -10.52
CA THR A 138 -24.58 14.07 -9.95
C THR A 138 -25.02 12.62 -9.91
N GLY A 139 -26.18 12.34 -9.31
CA GLY A 139 -26.70 10.97 -9.21
C GLY A 139 -25.92 10.11 -8.20
N TRP A 140 -25.42 10.75 -7.15
CA TRP A 140 -24.82 10.05 -6.02
C TRP A 140 -25.86 9.22 -5.30
N GLU A 141 -25.56 7.97 -5.01
CA GLU A 141 -26.42 7.02 -4.31
C GLU A 141 -25.69 6.45 -3.10
N LEU A 142 -26.46 6.05 -2.09
CA LEU A 142 -25.94 5.49 -0.84
C LEU A 142 -25.14 4.21 -1.11
N ASN A 143 -23.93 4.14 -0.55
CA ASN A 143 -23.01 3.00 -0.67
C ASN A 143 -22.64 2.63 -2.12
N THR A 144 -22.80 3.56 -3.05
CA THR A 144 -22.47 3.36 -4.46
C THR A 144 -21.24 4.20 -4.82
N ALA A 145 -20.17 3.52 -5.22
CA ALA A 145 -18.94 4.18 -5.63
C ALA A 145 -19.13 4.88 -6.98
N GLN A 146 -18.62 6.10 -7.11
CA GLN A 146 -18.46 6.76 -8.40
C GLN A 146 -16.98 7.05 -8.67
N ASP A 147 -16.58 6.95 -9.94
CA ASP A 147 -15.23 7.26 -10.41
C ASP A 147 -14.99 8.77 -10.39
N VAL A 148 -14.02 9.19 -9.60
CA VAL A 148 -13.57 10.59 -9.48
C VAL A 148 -12.19 10.82 -10.09
N ALA A 149 -11.60 9.82 -10.76
CA ALA A 149 -10.28 9.93 -11.35
C ALA A 149 -10.20 11.09 -12.38
N GLY A 150 -9.17 11.92 -12.25
CA GLY A 150 -8.94 13.06 -13.12
C GLY A 150 -9.95 14.21 -13.02
N LYS A 151 -10.89 14.12 -12.06
CA LYS A 151 -11.86 15.20 -11.82
C LYS A 151 -11.32 16.24 -10.85
N THR A 152 -11.96 17.38 -10.80
CA THR A 152 -11.68 18.41 -9.79
C THR A 152 -12.78 18.38 -8.74
N CYS A 153 -12.43 18.11 -7.50
CA CYS A 153 -13.35 17.98 -6.38
C CYS A 153 -13.21 19.17 -5.40
N GLY A 154 -14.01 19.16 -4.34
CA GLY A 154 -14.06 20.26 -3.37
C GLY A 154 -14.61 21.53 -4.01
N ALA A 155 -14.15 22.68 -3.57
CA ALA A 155 -14.52 23.99 -4.13
C ALA A 155 -13.88 24.30 -5.50
N GLY A 156 -13.59 23.26 -6.31
CA GLY A 156 -12.91 23.40 -7.60
C GLY A 156 -11.39 23.53 -7.48
N THR A 157 -10.82 23.11 -6.34
CA THR A 157 -9.40 23.32 -6.03
C THR A 157 -8.60 22.04 -5.87
N ASP A 158 -9.25 20.88 -5.71
CA ASP A 158 -8.60 19.59 -5.41
C ASP A 158 -8.62 18.65 -6.64
N PRO A 159 -7.57 18.69 -7.49
CA PRO A 159 -7.49 17.78 -8.62
C PRO A 159 -7.27 16.35 -8.14
N MET A 160 -8.17 15.44 -8.54
CA MET A 160 -8.00 14.02 -8.29
C MET A 160 -7.03 13.41 -9.29
N LEU A 161 -6.20 12.47 -8.82
CA LEU A 161 -5.29 11.75 -9.71
C LEU A 161 -6.05 11.06 -10.83
N ALA A 162 -5.55 11.17 -12.06
CA ALA A 162 -6.08 10.44 -13.21
C ALA A 162 -5.54 8.99 -13.24
N ILE A 163 -6.31 8.08 -13.81
CA ILE A 163 -5.87 6.70 -14.06
C ILE A 163 -4.58 6.69 -14.88
N GLY A 164 -3.66 5.81 -14.57
CA GLY A 164 -2.37 5.66 -15.24
C GLY A 164 -1.27 6.62 -14.75
N VAL A 165 -1.59 7.55 -13.84
CA VAL A 165 -0.57 8.41 -13.23
C VAL A 165 0.33 7.59 -12.32
N THR A 166 1.65 7.75 -12.48
CA THR A 166 2.66 7.13 -11.60
C THR A 166 2.95 8.04 -10.41
N GLY A 167 2.74 7.50 -9.20
CA GLY A 167 3.16 8.11 -7.96
C GLY A 167 4.60 7.71 -7.62
N TYR A 168 5.38 8.67 -7.11
CA TYR A 168 6.74 8.49 -6.61
C TYR A 168 6.72 8.71 -5.10
N GLY A 169 7.11 7.73 -4.33
CA GLY A 169 6.99 7.79 -2.88
C GLY A 169 8.21 7.31 -2.12
N LEU A 170 8.21 7.62 -0.84
CA LEU A 170 9.14 7.12 0.15
C LEU A 170 8.34 6.39 1.22
N TYR A 171 8.85 5.29 1.72
CA TYR A 171 8.35 4.67 2.94
C TYR A 171 9.48 4.32 3.90
N LEU A 172 9.10 4.17 5.15
CA LEU A 172 9.96 3.83 6.26
C LEU A 172 9.20 2.86 7.16
N LEU A 173 9.86 1.76 7.53
CA LEU A 173 9.37 0.85 8.56
C LEU A 173 10.20 1.03 9.85
N ASP A 174 9.51 1.24 10.96
CA ASP A 174 10.08 1.25 12.30
C ASP A 174 9.31 0.24 13.17
N GLY A 175 9.80 -0.98 13.24
CA GLY A 175 9.12 -2.10 13.86
C GLY A 175 7.77 -2.39 13.20
N SER A 176 6.68 -2.22 13.94
CA SER A 176 5.30 -2.39 13.44
C SER A 176 4.68 -1.12 12.87
N LYS A 177 5.46 -0.04 12.72
CA LYS A 177 4.99 1.24 12.21
C LYS A 177 5.45 1.46 10.79
N LEU A 178 4.53 1.90 9.96
CA LEU A 178 4.78 2.34 8.58
C LEU A 178 4.55 3.84 8.50
N PHE A 179 5.51 4.54 7.94
CA PHE A 179 5.42 5.94 7.52
C PHE A 179 5.61 5.99 6.02
N TRP A 180 4.85 6.81 5.34
CA TRP A 180 4.98 6.96 3.91
C TRP A 180 4.60 8.36 3.45
N GLU A 181 5.14 8.76 2.32
CA GLU A 181 4.83 10.01 1.65
C GLU A 181 4.90 9.77 0.14
N VAL A 182 3.98 10.37 -0.59
CA VAL A 182 4.00 10.39 -2.06
C VAL A 182 4.14 11.84 -2.50
N SER A 183 4.96 12.09 -3.51
CA SER A 183 5.03 13.41 -4.13
C SER A 183 3.66 13.79 -4.70
N ASP A 184 3.41 15.09 -4.79
CA ASP A 184 2.17 15.54 -5.40
C ASP A 184 2.05 15.07 -6.86
N SER A 185 0.82 15.03 -7.35
CA SER A 185 0.43 14.40 -8.61
C SER A 185 1.12 14.96 -9.86
N THR A 186 1.81 16.07 -9.75
CA THR A 186 2.50 16.75 -10.87
C THR A 186 4.00 16.51 -10.88
N SER A 187 4.53 15.93 -9.79
CA SER A 187 5.96 15.69 -9.62
C SER A 187 6.36 14.29 -10.10
N SER A 188 7.38 14.20 -10.94
CA SER A 188 8.07 12.95 -11.28
C SER A 188 9.27 12.67 -10.36
N THR A 189 9.36 13.38 -9.24
CA THR A 189 10.44 13.29 -8.27
C THR A 189 9.94 12.70 -6.95
N TYR A 190 10.82 12.01 -6.24
CA TYR A 190 10.53 11.49 -4.92
C TYR A 190 10.38 12.62 -3.89
N PRO A 191 9.55 12.44 -2.86
CA PRO A 191 9.49 13.38 -1.74
C PRO A 191 10.87 13.55 -1.09
N SER A 192 11.11 14.73 -0.53
CA SER A 192 12.36 15.02 0.20
C SER A 192 12.26 14.73 1.71
N ARG A 193 11.08 14.35 2.18
CA ARG A 193 10.79 14.05 3.59
C ARG A 193 9.69 13.00 3.71
N ILE A 194 9.61 12.36 4.87
CA ILE A 194 8.48 11.52 5.28
C ILE A 194 7.88 12.18 6.53
N ARG A 195 6.55 12.25 6.59
CA ARG A 195 5.84 12.72 7.78
C ARG A 195 5.80 11.59 8.80
N THR A 196 6.15 11.91 10.04
CA THR A 196 6.21 10.96 11.16
C THR A 196 5.31 11.36 12.33
N GLY A 197 4.35 12.25 12.10
CA GLY A 197 3.36 12.64 13.10
C GLY A 197 2.40 11.50 13.45
N ASP A 198 1.78 11.57 14.62
CA ASP A 198 0.87 10.50 15.10
C ASP A 198 -0.27 10.20 14.12
N ASN A 199 -0.79 11.23 13.44
CA ASN A 199 -1.86 11.12 12.44
C ASN A 199 -1.40 10.53 11.10
N ASP A 200 -0.10 10.37 10.89
CA ASP A 200 0.53 9.79 9.71
C ASP A 200 1.29 8.50 10.04
N THR A 201 1.14 7.99 11.28
CA THR A 201 1.71 6.74 11.75
C THR A 201 0.72 5.60 11.50
N PHE A 202 1.08 4.69 10.63
CA PHE A 202 0.28 3.49 10.36
C PHE A 202 0.82 2.32 11.16
N THR A 203 -0.06 1.55 11.79
CA THR A 203 0.28 0.32 12.50
C THR A 203 -0.27 -0.90 11.77
N LYS A 204 0.49 -1.99 11.75
CA LYS A 204 0.09 -3.24 11.11
C LYS A 204 -1.08 -3.87 11.87
N GLN A 205 -2.07 -4.36 11.12
CA GLN A 205 -3.29 -5.00 11.64
C GLN A 205 -3.16 -6.52 11.62
#